data_85476c33ef5f7c6e826422377d56634f
#
_entry.id   85476c33ef5f7c6e826422377d56634f
#
_cell.length_a   1.000
_cell.length_b   1.000
_cell.length_c   1.000
_cell.angle_alpha   90.00
_cell.angle_beta   90.00
_cell.angle_gamma   90.00
#
_symmetry.space_group_name_H-M   'P 1'
#
loop_
_entity.id
_entity.type
_entity.pdbx_description
1 polymer ?
#
loop_
_entity_poly.entity_id
_entity_poly.type
_entity_poly.pdbx_seq_one_letter_code
_entity_poly.pdbx_strand_id
1 'polypeptide(L)'
;MRQSSTNPMTQPLILFDMDGTLIIQKWRPVATEFNTFHTSYKSVKDQMKEIAVKHGVPAEEVNALDRMAHIWNHTRRYVENHGYSEARIQTVIYEIGVPFMAEDRADHAVSELLPDTMAGLESLKRSGYEMGLVTTASRESYDRISSHIDFGCFGDYFRYSVTRDECNYIKPEPEPIHRILEHVGRDDFVYVGDTDHDAQASHAAGGLFVLINTRNYDVNTIKKLNPDAVIDNLLQLQYTLSGF
;
A
#
# COMPACT_ATOMS: atom_id res chain seq x y z
N MET A 1 -49.53 1.56 3.12
CA MET A 1 -48.47 0.72 3.68
C MET A 1 -47.31 0.78 2.72
N ARG A 2 -46.24 1.54 3.08
CA ARG A 2 -45.00 1.54 2.31
C ARG A 2 -44.16 0.37 2.83
N GLN A 3 -43.93 -0.62 1.99
CA GLN A 3 -42.96 -1.67 2.26
C GLN A 3 -41.58 -0.99 2.30
N SER A 4 -40.97 -0.98 3.47
CA SER A 4 -39.57 -0.68 3.60
C SER A 4 -38.78 -1.84 2.95
N SER A 5 -38.32 -1.65 1.75
CA SER A 5 -37.31 -2.52 1.15
C SER A 5 -36.02 -2.33 1.98
N THR A 6 -35.80 -3.19 2.95
CA THR A 6 -34.47 -3.38 3.49
C THR A 6 -33.64 -3.97 2.35
N ASN A 7 -32.87 -3.11 1.70
CA ASN A 7 -31.78 -3.56 0.82
C ASN A 7 -30.92 -4.49 1.70
N PRO A 8 -30.61 -5.73 1.28
CA PRO A 8 -29.65 -6.53 2.01
C PRO A 8 -28.37 -5.69 2.13
N MET A 9 -27.89 -5.48 3.36
CA MET A 9 -26.65 -4.75 3.58
C MET A 9 -25.57 -5.45 2.73
N THR A 10 -25.16 -4.80 1.68
CA THR A 10 -24.05 -5.30 0.86
C THR A 10 -22.80 -5.27 1.74
N GLN A 11 -22.09 -6.39 1.80
CA GLN A 11 -20.84 -6.45 2.54
C GLN A 11 -19.88 -5.36 2.05
N PRO A 12 -19.09 -4.72 2.93
CA PRO A 12 -18.15 -3.70 2.52
C PRO A 12 -17.11 -4.28 1.55
N LEU A 13 -16.59 -3.44 0.66
CA LEU A 13 -15.42 -3.77 -0.14
C LEU A 13 -14.20 -3.88 0.79
N ILE A 14 -13.39 -4.93 0.65
CA ILE A 14 -12.15 -5.05 1.43
C ILE A 14 -10.98 -4.67 0.53
N LEU A 15 -10.22 -3.68 0.94
CA LEU A 15 -8.99 -3.26 0.27
C LEU A 15 -7.78 -3.68 1.10
N PHE A 16 -6.78 -4.24 0.44
CA PHE A 16 -5.57 -4.72 1.09
C PHE A 16 -4.35 -3.95 0.61
N ASP A 17 -3.45 -3.65 1.53
CA ASP A 17 -2.06 -3.45 1.18
C ASP A 17 -1.39 -4.80 0.85
N MET A 18 -0.19 -4.76 0.24
CA MET A 18 0.57 -5.95 -0.12
C MET A 18 1.72 -6.22 0.85
N ASP A 19 2.66 -5.30 0.95
CA ASP A 19 3.92 -5.48 1.66
C ASP A 19 3.77 -5.27 3.17
N GLY A 20 4.00 -6.32 3.95
CA GLY A 20 3.72 -6.34 5.39
C GLY A 20 2.29 -6.76 5.75
N THR A 21 1.40 -6.91 4.75
CA THR A 21 0.00 -7.27 4.92
C THR A 21 -0.34 -8.65 4.35
N LEU A 22 0.11 -8.95 3.14
CA LEU A 22 -0.05 -10.26 2.47
C LEU A 22 1.26 -11.01 2.36
N ILE A 23 2.32 -10.29 2.12
CA ILE A 23 3.69 -10.79 2.01
C ILE A 23 4.59 -10.09 3.01
N ILE A 24 5.66 -10.75 3.39
CA ILE A 24 6.70 -10.20 4.26
C ILE A 24 8.06 -10.59 3.72
N GLN A 25 9.03 -9.71 3.92
CA GLN A 25 10.42 -10.03 3.60
C GLN A 25 10.95 -11.09 4.57
N LYS A 26 11.59 -12.12 4.04
CA LYS A 26 12.29 -13.12 4.85
C LYS A 26 13.38 -12.45 5.64
N TRP A 27 13.22 -12.42 6.95
CA TRP A 27 14.28 -11.98 7.83
C TRP A 27 15.47 -12.92 7.71
N ARG A 28 16.59 -12.43 7.16
CA ARG A 28 17.85 -13.17 7.18
C ARG A 28 18.62 -12.77 8.42
N PRO A 29 18.86 -13.70 9.39
CA PRO A 29 19.60 -13.41 10.61
C PRO A 29 21.11 -13.39 10.35
N VAL A 30 21.59 -12.52 9.46
CA VAL A 30 23.03 -12.33 9.25
C VAL A 30 23.37 -10.88 9.54
N ALA A 31 24.04 -10.66 10.66
CA ALA A 31 24.40 -9.33 11.16
C ALA A 31 25.19 -8.46 10.15
N THR A 32 25.79 -9.08 9.13
CA THR A 32 26.50 -8.40 8.04
C THR A 32 25.58 -7.91 6.92
N GLU A 33 24.40 -8.54 6.73
CA GLU A 33 23.45 -8.17 5.68
C GLU A 33 22.42 -7.13 6.16
N PHE A 34 22.18 -7.03 7.46
CA PHE A 34 21.30 -6.02 8.04
C PHE A 34 21.81 -4.58 7.75
N ASN A 35 23.11 -4.38 7.80
CA ASN A 35 23.71 -3.11 7.43
C ASN A 35 23.63 -2.82 5.93
N THR A 36 23.66 -3.85 5.07
CA THR A 36 23.49 -3.70 3.63
C THR A 36 22.05 -3.35 3.24
N PHE A 37 21.08 -3.91 3.93
CA PHE A 37 19.66 -3.63 3.68
C PHE A 37 19.29 -2.17 4.03
N HIS A 38 19.67 -1.71 5.23
CA HIS A 38 19.52 -0.29 5.59
C HIS A 38 20.34 0.65 4.69
N THR A 39 21.45 0.18 4.17
CA THR A 39 22.28 0.93 3.23
C THR A 39 21.59 1.05 1.86
N SER A 40 20.87 0.01 1.42
CA SER A 40 20.09 0.02 0.19
C SER A 40 18.96 1.05 0.26
N TYR A 41 18.09 0.99 1.25
CA TYR A 41 17.00 1.98 1.43
C TYR A 41 17.51 3.41 1.55
N LYS A 42 18.61 3.62 2.25
CA LYS A 42 19.24 4.93 2.32
C LYS A 42 19.71 5.36 0.94
N SER A 43 20.41 4.49 0.22
CA SER A 43 20.90 4.76 -1.13
C SER A 43 19.77 5.09 -2.10
N VAL A 44 18.64 4.35 -2.04
CA VAL A 44 17.46 4.62 -2.89
C VAL A 44 16.87 5.99 -2.58
N LYS A 45 16.65 6.32 -1.31
CA LYS A 45 16.15 7.64 -0.92
C LYS A 45 17.09 8.77 -1.36
N ASP A 46 18.39 8.58 -1.18
CA ASP A 46 19.39 9.56 -1.58
C ASP A 46 19.36 9.78 -3.11
N GLN A 47 19.28 8.72 -3.91
CA GLN A 47 19.11 8.81 -5.36
C GLN A 47 17.81 9.53 -5.75
N MET A 48 16.67 9.20 -5.12
CA MET A 48 15.41 9.90 -5.36
C MET A 48 15.50 11.39 -5.05
N LYS A 49 16.16 11.76 -3.94
CA LYS A 49 16.40 13.16 -3.55
C LYS A 49 17.27 13.89 -4.56
N GLU A 50 18.36 13.26 -5.00
CA GLU A 50 19.25 13.84 -6.02
C GLU A 50 18.50 14.08 -7.33
N ILE A 51 17.64 13.17 -7.75
CA ILE A 51 16.81 13.32 -8.95
C ILE A 51 15.81 14.48 -8.74
N ALA A 52 15.15 14.55 -7.58
CA ALA A 52 14.23 15.65 -7.28
C ALA A 52 14.93 17.02 -7.36
N VAL A 53 16.13 17.15 -6.76
CA VAL A 53 16.94 18.37 -6.80
C VAL A 53 17.38 18.69 -8.23
N LYS A 54 17.81 17.72 -9.03
CA LYS A 54 18.12 17.86 -10.45
C LYS A 54 16.96 18.48 -11.23
N HIS A 55 15.73 18.19 -10.83
CA HIS A 55 14.51 18.71 -11.43
C HIS A 55 13.97 19.97 -10.74
N GLY A 56 14.77 20.61 -9.90
CA GLY A 56 14.50 21.95 -9.35
C GLY A 56 13.81 21.97 -7.99
N VAL A 57 13.54 20.81 -7.36
CA VAL A 57 13.01 20.78 -5.99
C VAL A 57 14.10 21.32 -5.05
N PRO A 58 13.80 22.27 -4.15
CA PRO A 58 14.78 22.79 -3.20
C PRO A 58 15.36 21.67 -2.33
N ALA A 59 16.69 21.65 -2.20
CA ALA A 59 17.38 20.57 -1.47
C ALA A 59 16.96 20.53 0.02
N GLU A 60 16.70 21.68 0.64
CA GLU A 60 16.23 21.77 2.03
C GLU A 60 14.87 21.12 2.24
N GLU A 61 13.96 21.23 1.25
CA GLU A 61 12.62 20.62 1.33
C GLU A 61 12.71 19.11 1.20
N VAL A 62 13.39 18.60 0.15
CA VAL A 62 13.44 17.16 -0.11
C VAL A 62 14.33 16.42 0.87
N ASN A 63 15.41 17.04 1.38
CA ASN A 63 16.30 16.41 2.35
C ASN A 63 15.65 16.19 3.73
N ALA A 64 14.63 16.96 4.07
CA ALA A 64 13.84 16.79 5.28
C ALA A 64 12.95 15.55 5.25
N LEU A 65 12.72 14.96 4.06
CA LEU A 65 11.87 13.77 3.89
C LEU A 65 12.68 12.49 4.10
N ASP A 66 12.11 11.57 4.85
CA ASP A 66 12.77 10.30 5.22
C ASP A 66 12.10 9.05 4.64
N ARG A 67 10.98 9.21 3.91
CA ARG A 67 10.22 8.14 3.27
C ARG A 67 10.12 8.31 1.77
N MET A 68 10.28 7.22 1.00
CA MET A 68 10.22 7.24 -0.46
C MET A 68 8.89 7.78 -0.99
N ALA A 69 7.78 7.39 -0.38
CA ALA A 69 6.46 7.89 -0.75
C ALA A 69 6.31 9.42 -0.54
N HIS A 70 6.89 9.95 0.54
CA HIS A 70 6.88 11.39 0.77
C HIS A 70 7.75 12.13 -0.26
N ILE A 71 8.92 11.58 -0.62
CA ILE A 71 9.79 12.15 -1.66
C ILE A 71 9.05 12.15 -3.01
N TRP A 72 8.38 11.04 -3.35
CA TRP A 72 7.57 10.93 -4.56
C TRP A 72 6.46 11.98 -4.60
N ASN A 73 5.59 12.00 -3.61
CA ASN A 73 4.43 12.88 -3.56
C ASN A 73 4.85 14.37 -3.50
N HIS A 74 5.90 14.70 -2.75
CA HIS A 74 6.42 16.05 -2.67
C HIS A 74 7.01 16.51 -4.01
N THR A 75 7.82 15.68 -4.64
CA THR A 75 8.42 16.02 -5.94
C THR A 75 7.35 16.27 -6.99
N ARG A 76 6.34 15.39 -7.08
CA ARG A 76 5.23 15.56 -8.01
C ARG A 76 4.49 16.89 -7.75
N ARG A 77 4.10 17.15 -6.51
CA ARG A 77 3.39 18.38 -6.12
C ARG A 77 4.21 19.62 -6.44
N TYR A 78 5.52 19.56 -6.23
CA TYR A 78 6.41 20.67 -6.56
C TYR A 78 6.40 20.97 -8.05
N VAL A 79 6.64 19.99 -8.92
CA VAL A 79 6.71 20.23 -10.37
C VAL A 79 5.36 20.66 -10.96
N GLU A 80 4.24 20.13 -10.44
CA GLU A 80 2.89 20.57 -10.81
C GLU A 80 2.67 22.04 -10.46
N ASN A 81 3.00 22.45 -9.24
CA ASN A 81 2.81 23.81 -8.75
C ASN A 81 3.74 24.82 -9.44
N HIS A 82 4.84 24.38 -10.03
CA HIS A 82 5.77 25.24 -10.76
C HIS A 82 5.56 25.25 -12.28
N GLY A 83 4.39 24.78 -12.73
CA GLY A 83 3.95 24.92 -14.11
C GLY A 83 4.72 24.08 -15.12
N TYR A 84 5.24 22.92 -14.69
CA TYR A 84 5.85 21.97 -15.62
C TYR A 84 4.78 21.39 -16.54
N SER A 85 5.14 21.18 -17.81
CA SER A 85 4.23 20.50 -18.73
C SER A 85 4.01 19.04 -18.29
N GLU A 86 2.85 18.47 -18.61
CA GLU A 86 2.54 17.08 -18.26
C GLU A 86 3.63 16.11 -18.73
N ALA A 87 4.15 16.27 -19.95
CA ALA A 87 5.24 15.42 -20.46
C ALA A 87 6.51 15.52 -19.59
N ARG A 88 6.81 16.70 -19.05
CA ARG A 88 7.95 16.88 -18.15
C ARG A 88 7.68 16.31 -16.78
N ILE A 89 6.48 16.45 -16.24
CA ILE A 89 6.06 15.83 -14.98
C ILE A 89 6.24 14.32 -15.10
N GLN A 90 5.73 13.70 -16.15
CA GLN A 90 5.88 12.25 -16.38
C GLN A 90 7.35 11.83 -16.45
N THR A 91 8.22 12.62 -17.07
CA THR A 91 9.66 12.36 -17.11
C THR A 91 10.27 12.38 -15.71
N VAL A 92 9.95 13.39 -14.89
CA VAL A 92 10.45 13.52 -13.51
C VAL A 92 10.00 12.33 -12.67
N ILE A 93 8.72 11.99 -12.75
CA ILE A 93 8.13 10.89 -11.98
C ILE A 93 8.70 9.54 -12.43
N TYR A 94 8.92 9.35 -13.71
CA TYR A 94 9.61 8.17 -14.22
C TYR A 94 11.04 8.08 -13.67
N GLU A 95 11.85 9.15 -13.77
CA GLU A 95 13.22 9.14 -13.28
C GLU A 95 13.30 8.85 -11.78
N ILE A 96 12.43 9.46 -10.96
CA ILE A 96 12.39 9.23 -9.51
C ILE A 96 11.89 7.83 -9.16
N GLY A 97 11.10 7.21 -10.03
CA GLY A 97 10.60 5.85 -9.90
C GLY A 97 11.65 4.76 -10.15
N VAL A 98 12.70 5.07 -10.94
CA VAL A 98 13.73 4.05 -11.30
C VAL A 98 14.43 3.45 -10.08
N PRO A 99 15.00 4.23 -9.13
CA PRO A 99 15.60 3.65 -7.93
C PRO A 99 14.57 2.95 -7.04
N PHE A 100 13.34 3.43 -7.00
CA PHE A 100 12.25 2.81 -6.24
C PHE A 100 11.87 1.43 -6.82
N MET A 101 11.78 1.28 -8.15
CA MET A 101 11.54 -0.02 -8.79
C MET A 101 12.68 -1.02 -8.53
N ALA A 102 13.92 -0.56 -8.51
CA ALA A 102 15.05 -1.42 -8.20
C ALA A 102 14.94 -2.01 -6.79
N GLU A 103 14.45 -1.21 -5.82
CA GLU A 103 14.19 -1.67 -4.46
C GLU A 103 13.03 -2.66 -4.42
N ASP A 104 11.89 -2.37 -5.05
CA ASP A 104 10.77 -3.30 -5.13
C ASP A 104 11.22 -4.70 -5.60
N ARG A 105 12.08 -4.75 -6.64
CA ARG A 105 12.61 -6.01 -7.17
C ARG A 105 13.50 -6.74 -6.17
N ALA A 106 14.34 -6.01 -5.44
CA ALA A 106 15.25 -6.57 -4.44
C ALA A 106 14.46 -7.13 -3.24
N ASP A 107 13.51 -6.38 -2.74
CA ASP A 107 12.65 -6.75 -1.62
C ASP A 107 11.82 -7.98 -1.94
N HIS A 108 11.16 -7.98 -3.08
CA HIS A 108 10.31 -9.08 -3.50
C HIS A 108 11.07 -10.37 -3.84
N ALA A 109 12.36 -10.27 -4.16
CA ALA A 109 13.21 -11.47 -4.36
C ALA A 109 13.44 -12.25 -3.06
N VAL A 110 13.23 -11.62 -1.90
CA VAL A 110 13.43 -12.21 -0.57
C VAL A 110 12.13 -12.28 0.25
N SER A 111 11.00 -12.01 -0.38
CA SER A 111 9.68 -12.05 0.28
C SER A 111 9.08 -13.45 0.30
N GLU A 112 8.13 -13.66 1.20
CA GLU A 112 7.26 -14.83 1.28
C GLU A 112 5.86 -14.41 1.72
N LEU A 113 4.88 -15.28 1.50
CA LEU A 113 3.53 -15.08 2.06
C LEU A 113 3.59 -15.04 3.58
N LEU A 114 2.83 -14.12 4.16
CA LEU A 114 2.54 -14.20 5.58
C LEU A 114 1.79 -15.49 5.90
N PRO A 115 2.02 -16.08 7.08
CA PRO A 115 1.22 -17.22 7.53
C PRO A 115 -0.28 -16.91 7.40
N ASP A 116 -1.04 -17.92 6.99
CA ASP A 116 -2.51 -17.85 6.88
C ASP A 116 -3.08 -16.86 5.83
N THR A 117 -2.25 -16.16 5.04
CA THR A 117 -2.72 -15.25 3.98
C THR A 117 -3.69 -15.94 3.04
N MET A 118 -3.31 -17.08 2.45
CA MET A 118 -4.16 -17.79 1.49
C MET A 118 -5.45 -18.31 2.14
N ALA A 119 -5.35 -18.83 3.36
CA ALA A 119 -6.52 -19.31 4.09
C ALA A 119 -7.49 -18.17 4.45
N GLY A 120 -6.96 -17.01 4.82
CA GLY A 120 -7.75 -15.80 5.09
C GLY A 120 -8.46 -15.27 3.83
N LEU A 121 -7.74 -15.14 2.72
CA LEU A 121 -8.32 -14.70 1.44
C LEU A 121 -9.41 -15.66 0.95
N GLU A 122 -9.15 -16.97 1.03
CA GLU A 122 -10.14 -18.00 0.66
C GLU A 122 -11.40 -17.94 1.55
N SER A 123 -11.23 -17.70 2.86
CA SER A 123 -12.34 -17.56 3.80
C SER A 123 -13.23 -16.36 3.45
N LEU A 124 -12.62 -15.21 3.16
CA LEU A 124 -13.34 -14.00 2.75
C LEU A 124 -14.08 -14.18 1.42
N LYS A 125 -13.41 -14.80 0.43
CA LYS A 125 -14.03 -15.13 -0.87
C LYS A 125 -15.24 -16.04 -0.72
N ARG A 126 -15.13 -17.11 0.09
CA ARG A 126 -16.27 -18.01 0.38
C ARG A 126 -17.42 -17.30 1.09
N SER A 127 -17.10 -16.29 1.89
CA SER A 127 -18.10 -15.48 2.58
C SER A 127 -18.71 -14.40 1.67
N GLY A 128 -18.29 -14.30 0.40
CA GLY A 128 -18.86 -13.40 -0.60
C GLY A 128 -18.32 -11.97 -0.56
N TYR A 129 -17.21 -11.72 0.15
CA TYR A 129 -16.59 -10.40 0.13
C TYR A 129 -15.93 -10.12 -1.22
N GLU A 130 -16.17 -8.92 -1.73
CA GLU A 130 -15.41 -8.36 -2.85
C GLU A 130 -14.10 -7.77 -2.31
N MET A 131 -12.99 -8.07 -3.01
CA MET A 131 -11.65 -7.69 -2.54
C MET A 131 -10.90 -6.92 -3.62
N GLY A 132 -10.14 -5.91 -3.21
CA GLY A 132 -9.21 -5.15 -4.04
C GLY A 132 -7.86 -4.99 -3.35
N LEU A 133 -6.86 -4.58 -4.11
CA LEU A 133 -5.50 -4.39 -3.60
C LEU A 133 -4.97 -3.00 -3.97
N VAL A 134 -4.33 -2.34 -3.02
CA VAL A 134 -3.68 -1.03 -3.18
C VAL A 134 -2.27 -1.10 -2.64
N THR A 135 -1.27 -1.00 -3.52
CA THR A 135 0.14 -1.08 -3.13
C THR A 135 0.96 0.10 -3.66
N THR A 136 2.03 0.45 -2.95
CA THR A 136 3.05 1.38 -3.43
C THR A 136 4.13 0.71 -4.29
N ALA A 137 4.07 -0.60 -4.48
CA ALA A 137 4.91 -1.31 -5.42
C ALA A 137 4.57 -0.93 -6.88
N SER A 138 5.51 -1.14 -7.80
CA SER A 138 5.27 -0.98 -9.24
C SER A 138 4.33 -2.06 -9.79
N ARG A 139 3.69 -1.77 -10.92
CA ARG A 139 2.85 -2.75 -11.63
C ARG A 139 3.63 -4.01 -11.96
N GLU A 140 4.84 -3.86 -12.50
CA GLU A 140 5.71 -5.00 -12.82
C GLU A 140 5.97 -5.89 -11.59
N SER A 141 6.26 -5.28 -10.45
CA SER A 141 6.54 -6.03 -9.21
C SER A 141 5.30 -6.72 -8.67
N TYR A 142 4.15 -6.05 -8.67
CA TYR A 142 2.87 -6.65 -8.29
C TYR A 142 2.52 -7.84 -9.18
N ASP A 143 2.53 -7.67 -10.51
CA ASP A 143 2.14 -8.72 -11.46
C ASP A 143 3.04 -9.96 -11.31
N ARG A 144 4.34 -9.75 -11.13
CA ARG A 144 5.31 -10.84 -10.94
C ARG A 144 5.03 -11.66 -9.68
N ILE A 145 4.73 -11.01 -8.55
CA ILE A 145 4.51 -11.71 -7.27
C ILE A 145 3.11 -12.28 -7.20
N SER A 146 2.10 -11.50 -7.53
CA SER A 146 0.70 -11.87 -7.33
C SER A 146 0.25 -13.06 -8.17
N SER A 147 0.93 -13.30 -9.32
CA SER A 147 0.68 -14.44 -10.20
C SER A 147 1.63 -15.63 -9.98
N HIS A 148 2.65 -15.49 -9.10
CA HIS A 148 3.65 -16.54 -8.93
C HIS A 148 3.14 -17.67 -8.02
N ILE A 149 3.43 -18.93 -8.40
CA ILE A 149 2.95 -20.12 -7.69
C ILE A 149 3.45 -20.21 -6.25
N ASP A 150 4.68 -19.77 -5.98
CA ASP A 150 5.24 -19.76 -4.63
C ASP A 150 4.51 -18.78 -3.68
N PHE A 151 3.77 -17.81 -4.25
CA PHE A 151 2.89 -16.91 -3.53
C PHE A 151 1.40 -17.31 -3.65
N GLY A 152 1.12 -18.56 -4.06
CA GLY A 152 -0.23 -19.08 -4.17
C GLY A 152 -1.12 -18.36 -5.19
N CYS A 153 -0.54 -17.61 -6.14
CA CYS A 153 -1.27 -16.81 -7.12
C CYS A 153 -2.32 -15.90 -6.45
N PHE A 154 -1.96 -15.24 -5.35
CA PHE A 154 -2.92 -14.46 -4.55
C PHE A 154 -3.62 -13.35 -5.34
N GLY A 155 -3.06 -12.94 -6.47
CA GLY A 155 -3.69 -11.97 -7.37
C GLY A 155 -5.08 -12.37 -7.84
N ASP A 156 -5.38 -13.68 -7.93
CA ASP A 156 -6.67 -14.21 -8.36
C ASP A 156 -7.82 -13.92 -7.38
N TYR A 157 -7.50 -13.44 -6.18
CA TYR A 157 -8.49 -13.04 -5.18
C TYR A 157 -8.94 -11.59 -5.34
N PHE A 158 -8.19 -10.77 -6.06
CA PHE A 158 -8.45 -9.34 -6.20
C PHE A 158 -9.06 -9.02 -7.56
N ARG A 159 -10.28 -8.53 -7.54
CA ARG A 159 -10.95 -8.06 -8.75
C ARG A 159 -10.33 -6.78 -9.29
N TYR A 160 -9.78 -5.96 -8.39
CA TYR A 160 -9.19 -4.67 -8.68
C TYR A 160 -7.84 -4.57 -7.99
N SER A 161 -6.86 -4.00 -8.69
CA SER A 161 -5.58 -3.65 -8.09
C SER A 161 -5.12 -2.31 -8.60
N VAL A 162 -4.60 -1.49 -7.67
CA VAL A 162 -3.98 -0.19 -7.98
C VAL A 162 -2.57 -0.21 -7.42
N THR A 163 -1.62 0.08 -8.27
CA THR A 163 -0.20 0.18 -7.94
C THR A 163 0.26 1.64 -8.04
N ARG A 164 1.52 1.90 -7.68
CA ARG A 164 2.14 3.21 -7.83
C ARG A 164 2.00 3.77 -9.26
N ASP A 165 2.11 2.91 -10.25
CA ASP A 165 2.20 3.33 -11.65
C ASP A 165 0.87 3.87 -12.20
N GLU A 166 -0.25 3.56 -11.56
CA GLU A 166 -1.56 4.09 -11.91
C GLU A 166 -1.95 5.37 -11.17
N CYS A 167 -1.09 5.87 -10.27
CA CYS A 167 -1.41 7.00 -9.41
C CYS A 167 -0.52 8.22 -9.66
N ASN A 168 -1.10 9.39 -9.50
CA ASN A 168 -0.35 10.63 -9.40
C ASN A 168 0.32 10.75 -8.04
N TYR A 169 -0.45 10.48 -6.99
CA TYR A 169 -0.02 10.48 -5.60
C TYR A 169 -0.24 9.10 -5.00
N ILE A 170 0.77 8.60 -4.29
CA ILE A 170 0.73 7.30 -3.63
C ILE A 170 0.47 7.44 -2.13
N LYS A 171 0.11 6.35 -1.43
CA LYS A 171 -0.06 6.37 0.02
C LYS A 171 1.08 7.12 0.72
N PRO A 172 0.82 8.00 1.68
CA PRO A 172 -0.40 8.17 2.47
C PRO A 172 -1.53 9.00 1.83
N GLU A 173 -1.39 9.45 0.58
CA GLU A 173 -2.49 10.13 -0.10
C GLU A 173 -3.61 9.13 -0.45
N PRO A 174 -4.89 9.57 -0.43
CA PRO A 174 -6.02 8.66 -0.64
C PRO A 174 -6.29 8.31 -2.12
N GLU A 175 -5.61 8.92 -3.07
CA GLU A 175 -5.85 8.74 -4.51
C GLU A 175 -5.91 7.26 -4.93
N PRO A 176 -4.98 6.37 -4.49
CA PRO A 176 -5.02 4.97 -4.91
C PRO A 176 -6.32 4.25 -4.48
N ILE A 177 -6.85 4.61 -3.31
CA ILE A 177 -8.12 4.08 -2.81
C ILE A 177 -9.27 4.63 -3.64
N HIS A 178 -9.33 5.94 -3.85
CA HIS A 178 -10.39 6.58 -4.65
C HIS A 178 -10.47 6.00 -6.06
N ARG A 179 -9.36 5.63 -6.69
CA ARG A 179 -9.36 4.99 -8.02
C ARG A 179 -10.11 3.66 -8.04
N ILE A 180 -9.97 2.84 -6.99
CA ILE A 180 -10.78 1.61 -6.89
C ILE A 180 -12.23 1.94 -6.64
N LEU A 181 -12.53 2.84 -5.69
CA LEU A 181 -13.90 3.20 -5.32
C LEU A 181 -14.68 3.77 -6.50
N GLU A 182 -14.07 4.66 -7.29
CA GLU A 182 -14.64 5.20 -8.52
C GLU A 182 -14.95 4.09 -9.54
N HIS A 183 -14.04 3.13 -9.70
CA HIS A 183 -14.23 2.03 -10.64
C HIS A 183 -15.34 1.06 -10.21
N VAL A 184 -15.46 0.83 -8.90
CA VAL A 184 -16.47 -0.06 -8.31
C VAL A 184 -17.84 0.65 -8.19
N GLY A 185 -17.84 1.98 -8.09
CA GLY A 185 -19.06 2.78 -7.93
C GLY A 185 -19.68 2.68 -6.53
N ARG A 186 -18.85 2.52 -5.50
CA ARG A 186 -19.27 2.49 -4.08
C ARG A 186 -18.20 3.15 -3.20
N ASP A 187 -18.59 3.52 -2.00
CA ASP A 187 -17.78 4.28 -1.04
C ASP A 187 -17.62 3.59 0.33
N ASP A 188 -18.32 2.48 0.55
CA ASP A 188 -18.21 1.67 1.76
C ASP A 188 -17.08 0.65 1.64
N PHE A 189 -16.01 0.83 2.38
CA PHE A 189 -14.87 -0.08 2.36
C PHE A 189 -14.18 -0.21 3.73
N VAL A 190 -13.45 -1.31 3.87
CA VAL A 190 -12.51 -1.56 4.95
C VAL A 190 -11.12 -1.72 4.33
N TYR A 191 -10.16 -0.97 4.81
CA TYR A 191 -8.76 -1.08 4.39
C TYR A 191 -7.96 -1.89 5.41
N VAL A 192 -7.22 -2.88 4.94
CA VAL A 192 -6.33 -3.71 5.76
C VAL A 192 -4.90 -3.41 5.38
N GLY A 193 -4.10 -2.97 6.36
CA GLY A 193 -2.71 -2.59 6.15
C GLY A 193 -1.89 -2.68 7.43
N ASP A 194 -0.57 -2.47 7.33
CA ASP A 194 0.38 -2.63 8.43
C ASP A 194 1.11 -1.35 8.82
N THR A 195 0.85 -0.22 8.11
CA THR A 195 1.60 1.02 8.28
C THR A 195 0.73 2.24 8.61
N ASP A 196 1.42 3.31 9.02
CA ASP A 196 0.83 4.64 9.17
C ASP A 196 0.38 5.25 7.83
N HIS A 197 1.04 4.91 6.72
CA HIS A 197 0.60 5.35 5.38
C HIS A 197 -0.74 4.73 5.00
N ASP A 198 -0.99 3.47 5.38
CA ASP A 198 -2.26 2.78 5.15
C ASP A 198 -3.38 3.41 5.97
N ALA A 199 -3.12 3.65 7.26
CA ALA A 199 -4.06 4.32 8.15
C ALA A 199 -4.43 5.71 7.63
N GLN A 200 -3.45 6.52 7.26
CA GLN A 200 -3.68 7.87 6.75
C GLN A 200 -4.47 7.86 5.44
N ALA A 201 -4.09 6.99 4.49
CA ALA A 201 -4.80 6.87 3.21
C ALA A 201 -6.25 6.41 3.39
N SER A 202 -6.48 5.39 4.25
CA SER A 202 -7.82 4.89 4.55
C SER A 202 -8.71 5.96 5.19
N HIS A 203 -8.23 6.61 6.25
CA HIS A 203 -8.98 7.66 6.94
C HIS A 203 -9.26 8.85 6.03
N ALA A 204 -8.27 9.26 5.20
CA ALA A 204 -8.45 10.36 4.25
C ALA A 204 -9.47 10.02 3.14
N ALA A 205 -9.61 8.76 2.79
CA ALA A 205 -10.61 8.27 1.86
C ALA A 205 -11.99 7.98 2.50
N GLY A 206 -12.11 8.12 3.83
CA GLY A 206 -13.35 7.96 4.57
C GLY A 206 -13.74 6.52 4.92
N GLY A 207 -12.80 5.56 4.83
CA GLY A 207 -13.03 4.16 5.17
C GLY A 207 -12.62 3.77 6.58
N LEU A 208 -12.96 2.53 6.94
CA LEU A 208 -12.48 1.90 8.17
C LEU A 208 -11.07 1.34 7.95
N PHE A 209 -10.22 1.42 8.96
CA PHE A 209 -8.86 0.88 8.93
C PHE A 209 -8.70 -0.28 9.92
N VAL A 210 -8.32 -1.44 9.39
CA VAL A 210 -7.93 -2.61 10.18
C VAL A 210 -6.41 -2.74 10.11
N LEU A 211 -5.75 -2.60 11.25
CA LEU A 211 -4.32 -2.83 11.37
C LEU A 211 -4.05 -4.34 11.48
N ILE A 212 -3.29 -4.90 10.55
CA ILE A 212 -2.62 -6.18 10.76
C ILE A 212 -1.25 -5.92 11.40
N ASN A 213 -1.08 -6.34 12.67
CA ASN A 213 0.09 -5.94 13.46
C ASN A 213 1.33 -6.83 13.23
N THR A 214 1.71 -7.00 11.98
CA THR A 214 2.91 -7.76 11.58
C THR A 214 4.22 -7.12 12.02
N ARG A 215 4.19 -5.80 12.29
CA ARG A 215 5.36 -5.04 12.78
C ARG A 215 5.55 -5.09 14.29
N ASN A 216 4.66 -5.77 15.02
CA ASN A 216 4.69 -5.84 16.48
C ASN A 216 4.70 -4.46 17.15
N TYR A 217 3.88 -3.53 16.64
CA TYR A 217 3.73 -2.22 17.25
C TYR A 217 3.24 -2.31 18.69
N ASP A 218 3.79 -1.47 19.54
CA ASP A 218 3.32 -1.31 20.90
C ASP A 218 1.97 -0.57 20.97
N VAL A 219 1.32 -0.61 22.13
CA VAL A 219 0.00 -0.01 22.36
C VAL A 219 -0.02 1.49 22.06
N ASN A 220 1.08 2.21 22.30
CA ASN A 220 1.13 3.65 22.07
C ASN A 220 1.21 3.96 20.57
N THR A 221 1.96 3.17 19.83
CA THR A 221 2.04 3.26 18.37
C THR A 221 0.69 2.92 17.74
N ILE A 222 0.05 1.82 18.16
CA ILE A 222 -1.29 1.44 17.69
C ILE A 222 -2.30 2.57 17.94
N LYS A 223 -2.30 3.16 19.13
CA LYS A 223 -3.19 4.30 19.43
C LYS A 223 -2.98 5.49 18.50
N LYS A 224 -1.75 5.75 18.06
CA LYS A 224 -1.45 6.85 17.11
C LYS A 224 -1.96 6.54 15.71
N LEU A 225 -1.93 5.28 15.29
CA LEU A 225 -2.48 4.84 14.00
C LEU A 225 -4.00 4.93 13.98
N ASN A 226 -4.64 4.92 15.15
CA ASN A 226 -6.09 5.01 15.34
C ASN A 226 -6.88 3.99 14.48
N PRO A 227 -6.55 2.69 14.50
CA PRO A 227 -7.28 1.69 13.74
C PRO A 227 -8.66 1.44 14.35
N ASP A 228 -9.65 1.11 13.51
CA ASP A 228 -10.97 0.67 13.93
C ASP A 228 -10.93 -0.74 14.53
N ALA A 229 -9.98 -1.56 14.08
CA ALA A 229 -9.66 -2.86 14.68
C ALA A 229 -8.20 -3.23 14.48
N VAL A 230 -7.72 -4.17 15.30
CA VAL A 230 -6.36 -4.75 15.21
C VAL A 230 -6.48 -6.26 15.10
N ILE A 231 -5.75 -6.84 14.15
CA ILE A 231 -5.64 -8.29 13.95
C ILE A 231 -4.17 -8.71 13.92
N ASP A 232 -3.90 -9.96 14.29
CA ASP A 232 -2.56 -10.53 14.23
C ASP A 232 -2.31 -11.33 12.94
N ASN A 233 -3.41 -11.79 12.30
CA ASN A 233 -3.37 -12.53 11.05
C ASN A 233 -4.71 -12.40 10.29
N LEU A 234 -4.72 -12.76 9.00
CA LEU A 234 -5.89 -12.58 8.14
C LEU A 234 -7.07 -13.53 8.46
N LEU A 235 -6.87 -14.62 9.19
CA LEU A 235 -7.98 -15.48 9.62
C LEU A 235 -8.91 -14.77 10.61
N GLN A 236 -8.39 -13.80 11.37
CA GLN A 236 -9.19 -13.01 12.31
C GLN A 236 -10.09 -11.99 11.60
N LEU A 237 -9.77 -11.62 10.35
CA LEU A 237 -10.44 -10.52 9.66
C LEU A 237 -11.94 -10.77 9.47
N GLN A 238 -12.33 -11.98 9.05
CA GLN A 238 -13.74 -12.29 8.85
C GLN A 238 -14.58 -12.11 10.12
N TYR A 239 -14.03 -12.52 11.27
CA TYR A 239 -14.70 -12.34 12.55
C TYR A 239 -14.77 -10.85 12.94
N THR A 240 -13.69 -10.11 12.70
CA THR A 240 -13.61 -8.67 12.95
C THR A 240 -14.66 -7.89 12.14
N LEU A 241 -14.81 -8.23 10.85
CA LEU A 241 -15.76 -7.58 9.94
C LEU A 241 -17.22 -7.79 10.37
N SER A 242 -17.54 -8.87 11.07
CA SER A 242 -18.90 -9.11 11.59
C SER A 242 -19.27 -8.20 12.77
N GLY A 243 -18.32 -7.45 13.30
CA GLY A 243 -18.52 -6.46 14.36
C GLY A 243 -18.69 -5.01 13.86
N PHE A 244 -18.50 -4.77 12.58
CA PHE A 244 -18.74 -3.49 11.91
C PHE A 244 -20.15 -3.45 11.32
#